data_655d25694f42d4ca582a038b1d94d69a
#
_entry.id   655d25694f42d4ca582a038b1d94d69a
#
_cell.length_a   1.000
_cell.length_b   1.000
_cell.length_c   1.000
_cell.angle_alpha   90.00
_cell.angle_beta   90.00
_cell.angle_gamma   90.00
#
_symmetry.space_group_name_H-M   'P 1'
#
loop_
_entity.id
_entity.type
_entity.pdbx_description
1 polymer ?
#
loop_
_entity_poly.entity_id
_entity_poly.type
_entity_poly.pdbx_seq_one_letter_code
_entity_poly.pdbx_strand_id
1 'polypeptide(L)'
;MAGALQPRNGSLQKPRNTSRTLSMLGQYMLHSAPLLILALVLSIVGNVFQLIGPALCGRAIDAASGGKGQVDFQTVYYYALQMIVFYVASAALAYLVPQIVLRISQRTVRLMRGDLFYKLMRLPVKYFDTHQIGELLSRISYDIDTVNTSLSNDLVQILTSIITIVGALVMMIKISPLLVLVFVVTIPLSVLFTRFMTSRVRPLYHNRSKCLGALNGFAEEYISGQKTIRAYHREEDALTRFDEKNEDAVNSYYKAEYYASSTGPSVNFINNLSLTLISIFGALMYLNGAITLGNISSFVLYSRKFSGPINEAANIFSELQSALAAAERVFELLNEEEETVDVQGAFPLQVEKGEVDLKHVDFGYDSEKMILKNINLTAEPGNMIAIVGPTGAGKTTIVNLLMRFYDPQSGEILIDGQSIYQVTRKSLRGSFSMVLQDTWLFNGTIHDNIAYGNPDATREAVIAAAKAAHIHGMIMRLPHGYDTVITEDGVNISKGQKQLMTIARAMLQPAHLLILDEATSNVDLQTEMLIQEAMRTLMRDKTCFVIAHRLSTIRNANLILVVNEGRIVEQGTHKTLMEKNGFYASLYRAQFE
;
A
#
# COMPACT_ATOMS: atom_id res chain seq x y z
N MET A 1 -0.17 0.73 22.61
CA MET A 1 1.23 0.36 22.32
C MET A 1 1.48 0.67 20.85
N ALA A 2 2.12 1.80 20.57
CA ALA A 2 2.50 2.16 19.21
C ALA A 2 3.71 1.31 18.84
N GLY A 3 3.49 0.26 18.07
CA GLY A 3 4.56 -0.53 17.46
C GLY A 3 5.27 0.34 16.42
N ALA A 4 6.54 0.61 16.66
CA ALA A 4 7.41 1.36 15.78
C ALA A 4 7.27 0.86 14.34
N LEU A 5 6.89 1.76 13.45
CA LEU A 5 7.02 1.62 11.99
C LEU A 5 8.52 1.52 11.67
N GLN A 6 9.09 0.32 11.77
CA GLN A 6 10.37 0.07 11.12
C GLN A 6 10.08 0.08 9.61
N PRO A 7 10.62 1.03 8.85
CA PRO A 7 10.65 0.88 7.42
C PRO A 7 11.50 -0.38 7.15
N ARG A 8 10.85 -1.49 6.82
CA ARG A 8 11.56 -2.63 6.28
C ARG A 8 12.34 -2.11 5.09
N ASN A 9 13.67 -2.02 5.25
CA ASN A 9 14.62 -1.67 4.21
C ASN A 9 14.12 -2.28 2.90
N GLY A 10 13.72 -1.41 1.98
CA GLY A 10 13.45 -1.77 0.60
C GLY A 10 14.76 -2.17 -0.08
N SER A 11 15.38 -3.26 0.37
CA SER A 11 16.28 -4.00 -0.47
C SER A 11 15.46 -4.32 -1.71
N LEU A 12 15.93 -3.89 -2.87
CA LEU A 12 15.42 -4.27 -4.18
C LEU A 12 15.26 -5.80 -4.18
N GLN A 13 14.13 -6.28 -3.68
CA GLN A 13 13.79 -7.70 -3.75
C GLN A 13 13.60 -7.98 -5.22
N LYS A 14 14.45 -8.83 -5.76
CA LYS A 14 14.25 -9.29 -7.14
C LYS A 14 12.89 -9.98 -7.19
N PRO A 15 12.06 -9.66 -8.18
CA PRO A 15 10.78 -10.33 -8.34
C PRO A 15 11.02 -11.84 -8.46
N ARG A 16 10.25 -12.63 -7.71
CA ARG A 16 10.37 -14.09 -7.65
C ARG A 16 9.85 -14.74 -8.93
N ASN A 17 8.81 -14.16 -9.53
CA ASN A 17 8.11 -14.74 -10.68
C ASN A 17 7.78 -13.69 -11.77
N THR A 18 8.84 -13.17 -12.41
CA THR A 18 8.75 -12.09 -13.42
C THR A 18 7.78 -12.41 -14.57
N SER A 19 7.75 -13.66 -15.04
CA SER A 19 6.90 -14.06 -16.17
C SER A 19 5.41 -13.98 -15.83
N ARG A 20 5.02 -14.45 -14.63
CA ARG A 20 3.62 -14.37 -14.16
C ARG A 20 3.20 -12.92 -13.94
N THR A 21 4.04 -12.12 -13.30
CA THR A 21 3.79 -10.71 -13.04
C THR A 21 3.61 -9.92 -14.34
N LEU A 22 4.48 -10.13 -15.33
CA LEU A 22 4.36 -9.52 -16.66
C LEU A 22 3.07 -9.95 -17.37
N SER A 23 2.69 -11.22 -17.30
CA SER A 23 1.44 -11.71 -17.88
C SER A 23 0.21 -11.04 -17.25
N MET A 24 0.16 -10.94 -15.93
CA MET A 24 -0.94 -10.27 -15.21
C MET A 24 -0.99 -8.78 -15.53
N LEU A 25 0.16 -8.10 -15.53
CA LEU A 25 0.23 -6.68 -15.90
C LEU A 25 -0.22 -6.47 -17.34
N GLY A 26 0.20 -7.36 -18.25
CA GLY A 26 -0.23 -7.38 -19.65
C GLY A 26 -1.75 -7.51 -19.80
N GLN A 27 -2.41 -8.34 -18.98
CA GLN A 27 -3.87 -8.46 -18.99
C GLN A 27 -4.56 -7.13 -18.66
N TYR A 28 -4.08 -6.41 -17.65
CA TYR A 28 -4.60 -5.07 -17.32
C TYR A 28 -4.40 -4.08 -18.49
N MET A 29 -3.23 -4.12 -19.15
CA MET A 29 -2.92 -3.23 -20.28
C MET A 29 -3.76 -3.57 -21.53
N LEU A 30 -4.09 -4.84 -21.74
CA LEU A 30 -4.91 -5.30 -22.88
C LEU A 30 -6.33 -4.70 -22.90
N HIS A 31 -6.84 -4.24 -21.76
CA HIS A 31 -8.09 -3.45 -21.73
C HIS A 31 -7.99 -2.15 -22.54
N SER A 32 -6.79 -1.72 -22.89
CA SER A 32 -6.51 -0.55 -23.72
C SER A 32 -5.74 -0.91 -25.01
N ALA A 33 -5.88 -2.14 -25.51
CA ALA A 33 -5.15 -2.67 -26.68
C ALA A 33 -5.15 -1.73 -27.91
N PRO A 34 -6.27 -1.13 -28.34
CA PRO A 34 -6.25 -0.24 -29.51
C PRO A 34 -5.36 0.99 -29.30
N LEU A 35 -5.33 1.55 -28.09
CA LEU A 35 -4.44 2.67 -27.77
C LEU A 35 -2.97 2.24 -27.70
N LEU A 36 -2.69 1.03 -27.22
CA LEU A 36 -1.33 0.46 -27.22
C LEU A 36 -0.79 0.27 -28.63
N ILE A 37 -1.60 -0.30 -29.53
CA ILE A 37 -1.22 -0.48 -30.94
C ILE A 37 -1.00 0.88 -31.60
N LEU A 38 -1.87 1.85 -31.36
CA LEU A 38 -1.72 3.21 -31.87
C LEU A 38 -0.42 3.86 -31.37
N ALA A 39 -0.13 3.77 -30.06
CA ALA A 39 1.11 4.30 -29.49
C ALA A 39 2.35 3.65 -30.09
N LEU A 40 2.33 2.33 -30.31
CA LEU A 40 3.42 1.58 -30.94
C LEU A 40 3.66 2.05 -32.37
N VAL A 41 2.60 2.15 -33.17
CA VAL A 41 2.71 2.59 -34.60
C VAL A 41 3.24 4.04 -34.64
N LEU A 42 2.67 4.95 -33.86
CA LEU A 42 3.13 6.35 -33.84
C LEU A 42 4.57 6.48 -33.34
N SER A 43 4.97 5.64 -32.36
CA SER A 43 6.36 5.59 -31.88
C SER A 43 7.33 5.14 -32.97
N ILE A 44 6.97 4.09 -33.73
CA ILE A 44 7.79 3.62 -34.84
C ILE A 44 7.93 4.72 -35.90
N VAL A 45 6.83 5.32 -36.33
CA VAL A 45 6.82 6.37 -37.37
C VAL A 45 7.64 7.60 -36.90
N GLY A 46 7.44 8.05 -35.64
CA GLY A 46 8.16 9.17 -35.08
C GLY A 46 9.69 8.95 -35.01
N ASN A 47 10.11 7.74 -34.62
CA ASN A 47 11.52 7.36 -34.60
C ASN A 47 12.13 7.24 -35.99
N VAL A 48 11.37 6.69 -36.96
CA VAL A 48 11.83 6.63 -38.39
C VAL A 48 12.05 8.05 -38.90
N PHE A 49 11.11 8.98 -38.68
CA PHE A 49 11.30 10.38 -39.08
C PHE A 49 12.53 11.02 -38.40
N GLN A 50 12.77 10.73 -37.14
CA GLN A 50 13.96 11.21 -36.44
C GLN A 50 15.27 10.62 -37.00
N LEU A 51 15.25 9.40 -37.50
CA LEU A 51 16.42 8.74 -38.10
C LEU A 51 16.71 9.19 -39.52
N ILE A 52 15.75 9.78 -40.23
CA ILE A 52 15.96 10.34 -41.57
C ILE A 52 16.83 11.61 -41.51
N GLY A 53 16.70 12.41 -40.46
CA GLY A 53 17.39 13.69 -40.31
C GLY A 53 18.92 13.64 -40.49
N PRO A 54 19.66 12.75 -39.84
CA PRO A 54 21.10 12.61 -40.03
C PRO A 54 21.49 12.29 -41.47
N ALA A 55 20.71 11.46 -42.19
CA ALA A 55 20.99 11.16 -43.59
C ALA A 55 20.80 12.40 -44.49
N LEU A 56 19.75 13.18 -44.27
CA LEU A 56 19.51 14.42 -45.01
C LEU A 56 20.58 15.46 -44.70
N CYS A 57 21.03 15.55 -43.43
CA CYS A 57 22.12 16.41 -43.03
C CYS A 57 23.41 16.10 -43.82
N GLY A 58 23.75 14.82 -43.92
CA GLY A 58 24.90 14.41 -44.73
C GLY A 58 24.78 14.79 -46.19
N ARG A 59 23.62 14.57 -46.83
CA ARG A 59 23.37 14.96 -48.23
C ARG A 59 23.49 16.50 -48.41
N ALA A 60 23.00 17.26 -47.44
CA ALA A 60 23.13 18.73 -47.48
C ALA A 60 24.59 19.17 -47.39
N ILE A 61 25.39 18.48 -46.54
CA ILE A 61 26.83 18.74 -46.41
C ILE A 61 27.56 18.37 -47.73
N ASP A 62 27.23 17.26 -48.34
CA ASP A 62 27.81 16.85 -49.64
C ASP A 62 27.53 17.89 -50.72
N ALA A 63 26.28 18.40 -50.81
CA ALA A 63 25.93 19.49 -51.71
C ALA A 63 26.66 20.81 -51.47
N ALA A 64 27.08 21.04 -50.22
CA ALA A 64 27.84 22.23 -49.81
C ALA A 64 29.37 22.03 -49.99
N SER A 65 29.87 20.79 -50.16
CA SER A 65 31.28 20.45 -50.10
C SER A 65 32.04 20.73 -51.43
N GLY A 66 31.38 21.22 -52.48
CA GLY A 66 31.97 21.49 -53.80
C GLY A 66 33.05 22.59 -53.87
N GLY A 67 33.37 23.25 -52.76
CA GLY A 67 34.37 24.32 -52.72
C GLY A 67 33.82 25.74 -52.91
N LYS A 68 34.70 26.76 -52.78
CA LYS A 68 34.26 28.15 -52.92
C LYS A 68 33.67 28.44 -54.32
N GLY A 69 32.41 28.88 -54.34
CA GLY A 69 31.70 29.23 -55.58
C GLY A 69 31.03 28.06 -56.29
N GLN A 70 31.15 26.80 -55.80
CA GLN A 70 30.53 25.60 -56.37
C GLN A 70 29.47 25.00 -55.47
N VAL A 71 28.97 25.73 -54.49
CA VAL A 71 27.91 25.28 -53.56
C VAL A 71 26.58 25.26 -54.28
N ASP A 72 25.92 24.10 -54.30
CA ASP A 72 24.56 23.97 -54.80
C ASP A 72 23.54 24.37 -53.70
N PHE A 73 23.30 25.67 -53.58
CA PHE A 73 22.34 26.21 -52.62
C PHE A 73 20.92 25.68 -52.78
N GLN A 74 20.50 25.39 -54.01
CA GLN A 74 19.17 24.87 -54.25
C GLN A 74 18.96 23.48 -53.60
N THR A 75 19.92 22.59 -53.77
CA THR A 75 19.94 21.25 -53.18
C THR A 75 20.08 21.33 -51.63
N VAL A 76 20.92 22.27 -51.11
CA VAL A 76 21.06 22.49 -49.67
C VAL A 76 19.71 22.93 -49.06
N TYR A 77 19.03 23.92 -49.66
CA TYR A 77 17.74 24.39 -49.19
C TYR A 77 16.67 23.30 -49.25
N TYR A 78 16.66 22.47 -50.29
CA TYR A 78 15.75 21.35 -50.46
C TYR A 78 15.90 20.34 -49.30
N TYR A 79 17.12 19.90 -48.97
CA TYR A 79 17.37 18.98 -47.88
C TYR A 79 17.12 19.62 -46.51
N ALA A 80 17.44 20.90 -46.32
CA ALA A 80 17.15 21.63 -45.11
C ALA A 80 15.64 21.73 -44.80
N LEU A 81 14.84 22.01 -45.87
CA LEU A 81 13.39 22.04 -45.74
C LEU A 81 12.81 20.67 -45.38
N GLN A 82 13.29 19.60 -46.02
CA GLN A 82 12.89 18.24 -45.67
C GLN A 82 13.24 17.89 -44.23
N MET A 83 14.45 18.27 -43.75
CA MET A 83 14.84 18.06 -42.35
C MET A 83 13.88 18.75 -41.39
N ILE A 84 13.49 20.01 -41.66
CA ILE A 84 12.54 20.76 -40.85
C ILE A 84 11.21 20.00 -40.79
N VAL A 85 10.68 19.58 -41.93
CA VAL A 85 9.40 18.83 -42.01
C VAL A 85 9.45 17.54 -41.17
N PHE A 86 10.49 16.73 -41.35
CA PHE A 86 10.62 15.46 -40.62
C PHE A 86 10.85 15.67 -39.12
N TYR A 87 11.63 16.67 -38.73
CA TYR A 87 11.84 16.96 -37.30
C TYR A 87 10.60 17.53 -36.64
N VAL A 88 9.84 18.41 -37.31
CA VAL A 88 8.56 18.92 -36.78
C VAL A 88 7.54 17.78 -36.65
N ALA A 89 7.43 16.92 -37.68
CA ALA A 89 6.56 15.76 -37.62
C ALA A 89 6.97 14.78 -36.50
N SER A 90 8.27 14.50 -36.36
CA SER A 90 8.78 13.67 -35.27
C SER A 90 8.54 14.29 -33.91
N ALA A 91 8.71 15.59 -33.75
CA ALA A 91 8.45 16.30 -32.49
C ALA A 91 6.96 16.25 -32.10
N ALA A 92 6.06 16.42 -33.08
CA ALA A 92 4.64 16.29 -32.86
C ALA A 92 4.27 14.87 -32.37
N LEU A 93 4.84 13.83 -33.01
CA LEU A 93 4.64 12.44 -32.59
C LEU A 93 5.27 12.14 -31.22
N ALA A 94 6.46 12.68 -30.95
CA ALA A 94 7.13 12.57 -29.66
C ALA A 94 6.32 13.22 -28.51
N TYR A 95 5.49 14.21 -28.82
CA TYR A 95 4.55 14.80 -27.88
C TYR A 95 3.28 13.95 -27.69
N LEU A 96 2.74 13.39 -28.79
CA LEU A 96 1.48 12.64 -28.76
C LEU A 96 1.62 11.26 -28.12
N VAL A 97 2.71 10.53 -28.37
CA VAL A 97 2.91 9.17 -27.86
C VAL A 97 2.88 9.10 -26.34
N PRO A 98 3.64 9.92 -25.59
CA PRO A 98 3.56 9.94 -24.12
C PRO A 98 2.16 10.26 -23.60
N GLN A 99 1.39 11.13 -24.25
CA GLN A 99 0.01 11.45 -23.85
C GLN A 99 -0.92 10.23 -23.96
N ILE A 100 -0.75 9.43 -25.00
CA ILE A 100 -1.52 8.19 -25.19
C ILE A 100 -1.12 7.17 -24.11
N VAL A 101 0.17 6.97 -23.90
CA VAL A 101 0.70 6.01 -22.92
C VAL A 101 0.31 6.42 -21.50
N LEU A 102 0.34 7.71 -21.17
CA LEU A 102 -0.13 8.22 -19.86
C LEU A 102 -1.61 7.86 -19.63
N ARG A 103 -2.47 8.01 -20.66
CA ARG A 103 -3.89 7.61 -20.55
C ARG A 103 -4.05 6.10 -20.32
N ILE A 104 -3.24 5.28 -20.97
CA ILE A 104 -3.22 3.82 -20.79
C ILE A 104 -2.80 3.49 -19.35
N SER A 105 -1.70 4.09 -18.88
CA SER A 105 -1.18 3.88 -17.53
C SER A 105 -2.20 4.29 -16.46
N GLN A 106 -2.78 5.47 -16.56
CA GLN A 106 -3.81 5.95 -15.62
C GLN A 106 -5.03 5.03 -15.59
N ARG A 107 -5.47 4.51 -16.76
CA ARG A 107 -6.58 3.56 -16.81
C ARG A 107 -6.22 2.23 -16.13
N THR A 108 -5.04 1.71 -16.42
CA THR A 108 -4.52 0.48 -15.81
C THR A 108 -4.43 0.61 -14.28
N VAL A 109 -3.85 1.70 -13.80
CA VAL A 109 -3.71 1.99 -12.37
C VAL A 109 -5.05 2.15 -11.67
N ARG A 110 -6.01 2.84 -12.32
CA ARG A 110 -7.37 2.97 -11.79
C ARG A 110 -8.03 1.59 -11.59
N LEU A 111 -7.89 0.69 -12.56
CA LEU A 111 -8.43 -0.67 -12.45
C LEU A 111 -7.73 -1.43 -11.32
N MET A 112 -6.39 -1.42 -11.28
CA MET A 112 -5.63 -2.10 -10.24
C MET A 112 -5.99 -1.60 -8.82
N ARG A 113 -6.11 -0.27 -8.63
CA ARG A 113 -6.53 0.28 -7.32
C ARG A 113 -7.95 -0.13 -6.95
N GLY A 114 -8.86 -0.14 -7.92
CA GLY A 114 -10.24 -0.59 -7.71
C GLY A 114 -10.29 -2.04 -7.28
N ASP A 115 -9.64 -2.93 -8.03
CA ASP A 115 -9.61 -4.36 -7.75
C ASP A 115 -8.93 -4.65 -6.40
N LEU A 116 -7.83 -3.93 -6.09
CA LEU A 116 -7.12 -4.08 -4.83
C LEU A 116 -7.99 -3.65 -3.64
N PHE A 117 -8.67 -2.51 -3.73
CA PHE A 117 -9.57 -2.05 -2.68
C PHE A 117 -10.77 -3.00 -2.50
N TYR A 118 -11.36 -3.45 -3.60
CA TYR A 118 -12.43 -4.43 -3.59
C TYR A 118 -12.00 -5.76 -2.95
N LYS A 119 -10.78 -6.20 -3.25
CA LYS A 119 -10.17 -7.37 -2.64
C LYS A 119 -10.00 -7.21 -1.13
N LEU A 120 -9.44 -6.08 -0.69
CA LEU A 120 -9.28 -5.78 0.74
C LEU A 120 -10.61 -5.85 1.50
N MET A 121 -11.71 -5.36 0.93
CA MET A 121 -13.02 -5.41 1.59
C MET A 121 -13.59 -6.83 1.71
N ARG A 122 -13.00 -7.81 1.03
CA ARG A 122 -13.42 -9.22 1.03
C ARG A 122 -12.46 -10.16 1.75
N LEU A 123 -11.31 -9.66 2.17
CA LEU A 123 -10.35 -10.46 2.93
C LEU A 123 -10.89 -10.74 4.34
N PRO A 124 -10.57 -11.91 4.93
CA PRO A 124 -10.97 -12.25 6.28
C PRO A 124 -10.27 -11.34 7.30
N VAL A 125 -10.90 -11.14 8.46
CA VAL A 125 -10.34 -10.34 9.58
C VAL A 125 -8.94 -10.84 9.96
N LYS A 126 -8.71 -12.15 9.92
CA LYS A 126 -7.40 -12.79 10.14
C LYS A 126 -6.27 -12.13 9.35
N TYR A 127 -6.54 -11.69 8.12
CA TYR A 127 -5.54 -11.05 7.29
C TYR A 127 -5.09 -9.70 7.87
N PHE A 128 -6.04 -8.91 8.37
CA PHE A 128 -5.76 -7.60 8.99
C PHE A 128 -5.09 -7.74 10.36
N ASP A 129 -5.38 -8.79 11.11
CA ASP A 129 -4.74 -9.07 12.40
C ASP A 129 -3.26 -9.48 12.25
N THR A 130 -2.89 -10.03 11.08
CA THR A 130 -1.52 -10.50 10.79
C THR A 130 -0.68 -9.52 9.98
N HIS A 131 -1.28 -8.50 9.36
CA HIS A 131 -0.61 -7.52 8.52
C HIS A 131 -0.79 -6.10 9.06
N GLN A 132 0.26 -5.30 8.97
CA GLN A 132 0.20 -3.90 9.40
C GLN A 132 -0.58 -3.05 8.37
N ILE A 133 -1.49 -2.20 8.84
CA ILE A 133 -2.28 -1.29 7.98
C ILE A 133 -1.37 -0.42 7.10
N GLY A 134 -0.24 0.06 7.64
CA GLY A 134 0.74 0.85 6.90
C GLY A 134 1.34 0.10 5.70
N GLU A 135 1.55 -1.23 5.80
CA GLU A 135 2.01 -2.05 4.69
C GLU A 135 0.94 -2.14 3.60
N LEU A 136 -0.32 -2.34 3.97
CA LEU A 136 -1.45 -2.41 3.03
C LEU A 136 -1.66 -1.08 2.29
N LEU A 137 -1.58 0.04 3.02
CA LEU A 137 -1.65 1.38 2.43
C LEU A 137 -0.48 1.64 1.48
N SER A 138 0.73 1.17 1.82
CA SER A 138 1.90 1.26 0.94
C SER A 138 1.70 0.52 -0.38
N ARG A 139 1.02 -0.63 -0.37
CA ARG A 139 0.68 -1.39 -1.59
C ARG A 139 -0.29 -0.63 -2.49
N ILE A 140 -1.32 0.01 -1.92
CA ILE A 140 -2.33 0.80 -2.66
C ILE A 140 -1.73 2.08 -3.24
N SER A 141 -0.83 2.73 -2.52
CA SER A 141 -0.27 4.02 -2.89
C SER A 141 1.08 3.85 -3.61
N TYR A 142 2.13 3.51 -2.86
CA TYR A 142 3.51 3.53 -3.34
C TYR A 142 3.79 2.47 -4.41
N ASP A 143 3.36 1.21 -4.19
CA ASP A 143 3.64 0.14 -5.16
C ASP A 143 2.91 0.38 -6.49
N ILE A 144 1.64 0.78 -6.43
CA ILE A 144 0.88 1.10 -7.65
C ILE A 144 1.44 2.34 -8.34
N ASP A 145 1.93 3.36 -7.62
CA ASP A 145 2.56 4.53 -8.22
C ASP A 145 3.92 4.18 -8.87
N THR A 146 4.67 3.24 -8.29
CA THR A 146 5.89 2.71 -8.90
C THR A 146 5.58 2.02 -10.24
N VAL A 147 4.52 1.19 -10.28
CA VAL A 147 4.03 0.58 -11.52
C VAL A 147 3.58 1.66 -12.53
N ASN A 148 2.83 2.67 -12.09
CA ASN A 148 2.39 3.78 -12.93
C ASN A 148 3.55 4.53 -13.59
N THR A 149 4.58 4.86 -12.82
CA THR A 149 5.76 5.58 -13.30
C THR A 149 6.49 4.76 -14.36
N SER A 150 6.71 3.48 -14.10
CA SER A 150 7.36 2.59 -15.05
C SER A 150 6.52 2.38 -16.32
N LEU A 151 5.23 2.17 -16.21
CA LEU A 151 4.36 2.04 -17.39
C LEU A 151 4.32 3.31 -18.24
N SER A 152 4.35 4.50 -17.61
CA SER A 152 4.27 5.77 -18.32
C SER A 152 5.58 6.16 -19.00
N ASN A 153 6.73 5.88 -18.38
CA ASN A 153 8.04 6.34 -18.83
C ASN A 153 8.87 5.20 -19.45
N ASP A 154 9.06 4.09 -18.72
CA ASP A 154 10.03 3.07 -19.10
C ASP A 154 9.58 2.29 -20.34
N LEU A 155 8.27 2.02 -20.45
CA LEU A 155 7.73 1.30 -21.62
C LEU A 155 7.99 2.09 -22.91
N VAL A 156 7.74 3.40 -22.91
CA VAL A 156 8.02 4.28 -24.07
C VAL A 156 9.51 4.31 -24.36
N GLN A 157 10.31 4.50 -23.29
CA GLN A 157 11.77 4.56 -23.39
C GLN A 157 12.35 3.27 -23.97
N ILE A 158 11.91 2.10 -23.53
CA ILE A 158 12.35 0.79 -24.05
C ILE A 158 12.02 0.66 -25.55
N LEU A 159 10.78 0.95 -25.93
CA LEU A 159 10.34 0.86 -27.32
C LEU A 159 11.14 1.81 -28.23
N THR A 160 11.26 3.07 -27.82
CA THR A 160 12.00 4.08 -28.59
C THR A 160 13.50 3.74 -28.66
N SER A 161 14.08 3.24 -27.58
CA SER A 161 15.49 2.83 -27.52
C SER A 161 15.80 1.67 -28.47
N ILE A 162 14.96 0.63 -28.49
CA ILE A 162 15.14 -0.52 -29.40
C ILE A 162 15.07 -0.06 -30.85
N ILE A 163 14.05 0.73 -31.21
CA ILE A 163 13.88 1.23 -32.57
C ILE A 163 15.07 2.11 -32.98
N THR A 164 15.51 2.99 -32.08
CA THR A 164 16.64 3.90 -32.34
C THR A 164 17.95 3.14 -32.49
N ILE A 165 18.25 2.16 -31.62
CA ILE A 165 19.46 1.32 -31.73
C ILE A 165 19.49 0.56 -33.04
N VAL A 166 18.40 -0.18 -33.34
CA VAL A 166 18.31 -1.00 -34.58
C VAL A 166 18.37 -0.10 -35.81
N GLY A 167 17.60 0.99 -35.82
CA GLY A 167 17.56 1.90 -36.97
C GLY A 167 18.88 2.64 -37.19
N ALA A 168 19.51 3.14 -36.13
CA ALA A 168 20.83 3.78 -36.26
C ALA A 168 21.90 2.79 -36.74
N LEU A 169 21.91 1.55 -36.21
CA LEU A 169 22.84 0.52 -36.63
C LEU A 169 22.67 0.18 -38.14
N VAL A 170 21.43 -0.02 -38.59
CA VAL A 170 21.14 -0.26 -40.00
C VAL A 170 21.63 0.88 -40.90
N MET A 171 21.42 2.13 -40.47
CA MET A 171 21.89 3.30 -41.21
C MET A 171 23.42 3.41 -41.23
N MET A 172 24.08 3.12 -40.11
CA MET A 172 25.55 3.11 -40.04
C MET A 172 26.18 2.02 -40.92
N ILE A 173 25.60 0.81 -40.94
CA ILE A 173 26.06 -0.29 -41.81
C ILE A 173 25.93 0.09 -43.29
N LYS A 174 24.84 0.79 -43.68
CA LYS A 174 24.64 1.28 -45.06
C LYS A 174 25.67 2.34 -45.46
N ILE A 175 26.15 3.15 -44.52
CA ILE A 175 27.15 4.18 -44.79
C ILE A 175 28.56 3.55 -44.91
N SER A 176 28.97 2.81 -43.87
CA SER A 176 30.27 2.15 -43.86
C SER A 176 30.31 1.02 -42.82
N PRO A 177 30.30 -0.26 -43.24
CA PRO A 177 30.45 -1.40 -42.32
C PRO A 177 31.79 -1.35 -41.54
N LEU A 178 32.85 -0.81 -42.19
CA LEU A 178 34.18 -0.75 -41.57
C LEU A 178 34.22 0.20 -40.35
N LEU A 179 33.53 1.35 -40.44
CA LEU A 179 33.44 2.27 -39.29
C LEU A 179 32.63 1.71 -38.14
N VAL A 180 31.70 0.78 -38.40
CA VAL A 180 30.92 0.10 -37.34
C VAL A 180 31.82 -0.75 -36.43
N LEU A 181 32.98 -1.23 -36.93
CA LEU A 181 33.93 -2.00 -36.13
C LEU A 181 34.48 -1.21 -34.92
N VAL A 182 34.48 0.12 -34.97
CA VAL A 182 34.85 0.97 -33.83
C VAL A 182 33.95 0.62 -32.60
N PHE A 183 32.67 0.36 -32.83
CA PHE A 183 31.73 0.02 -31.76
C PHE A 183 31.94 -1.39 -31.19
N VAL A 184 32.49 -2.33 -31.98
CA VAL A 184 32.86 -3.67 -31.50
C VAL A 184 33.90 -3.59 -30.37
N VAL A 185 34.72 -2.52 -30.35
CA VAL A 185 35.72 -2.28 -29.32
C VAL A 185 35.15 -1.37 -28.22
N THR A 186 34.51 -0.26 -28.58
CA THR A 186 34.12 0.78 -27.61
C THR A 186 32.89 0.44 -26.79
N ILE A 187 31.93 -0.36 -27.33
CA ILE A 187 30.76 -0.81 -26.57
C ILE A 187 31.16 -1.79 -25.45
N PRO A 188 31.89 -2.89 -25.72
CA PRO A 188 32.35 -3.76 -24.63
C PRO A 188 33.17 -3.02 -23.59
N LEU A 189 34.02 -2.08 -23.99
CA LEU A 189 34.80 -1.23 -23.09
C LEU A 189 33.87 -0.40 -22.17
N SER A 190 32.85 0.24 -22.74
CA SER A 190 31.86 1.02 -21.99
C SER A 190 31.07 0.13 -21.01
N VAL A 191 30.60 -1.03 -21.47
CA VAL A 191 29.85 -1.98 -20.63
C VAL A 191 30.71 -2.54 -19.49
N LEU A 192 31.93 -2.94 -19.77
CA LEU A 192 32.87 -3.43 -18.75
C LEU A 192 33.18 -2.36 -17.72
N PHE A 193 33.44 -1.12 -18.18
CA PHE A 193 33.69 0.01 -17.31
C PHE A 193 32.47 0.33 -16.43
N THR A 194 31.28 0.41 -17.02
CA THR A 194 30.03 0.66 -16.28
C THR A 194 29.79 -0.44 -15.25
N ARG A 195 29.99 -1.71 -15.62
CA ARG A 195 29.87 -2.85 -14.70
C ARG A 195 30.86 -2.78 -13.55
N PHE A 196 32.11 -2.39 -13.84
CA PHE A 196 33.15 -2.19 -12.83
C PHE A 196 32.75 -1.07 -11.86
N MET A 197 32.35 0.09 -12.37
CA MET A 197 31.93 1.24 -11.55
C MET A 197 30.69 0.89 -10.71
N THR A 198 29.67 0.28 -11.32
CA THR A 198 28.45 -0.13 -10.60
C THR A 198 28.78 -1.10 -9.47
N SER A 199 29.69 -2.03 -9.66
CA SER A 199 30.09 -2.99 -8.61
C SER A 199 30.76 -2.30 -7.41
N ARG A 200 31.46 -1.19 -7.63
CA ARG A 200 32.09 -0.37 -6.59
C ARG A 200 31.12 0.59 -5.90
N VAL A 201 30.19 1.16 -6.65
CA VAL A 201 29.22 2.15 -6.16
C VAL A 201 28.09 1.49 -5.38
N ARG A 202 27.62 0.30 -5.79
CA ARG A 202 26.50 -0.42 -5.17
C ARG A 202 26.65 -0.63 -3.65
N PRO A 203 27.77 -1.12 -3.10
CA PRO A 203 27.93 -1.25 -1.65
C PRO A 203 27.91 0.08 -0.91
N LEU A 204 28.38 1.16 -1.55
CA LEU A 204 28.36 2.51 -0.97
C LEU A 204 26.92 3.02 -0.85
N TYR A 205 26.08 2.83 -1.87
CA TYR A 205 24.65 3.15 -1.80
C TYR A 205 23.91 2.32 -0.74
N HIS A 206 24.26 1.04 -0.60
CA HIS A 206 23.69 0.21 0.46
C HIS A 206 24.06 0.75 1.84
N ASN A 207 25.33 1.12 2.06
CA ASN A 207 25.77 1.74 3.32
C ASN A 207 25.08 3.09 3.57
N ARG A 208 24.95 3.94 2.53
CA ARG A 208 24.18 5.20 2.60
C ARG A 208 22.75 4.96 3.06
N SER A 209 22.04 4.00 2.45
CA SER A 209 20.67 3.66 2.84
C SER A 209 20.59 3.16 4.28
N LYS A 210 21.58 2.38 4.75
CA LYS A 210 21.67 1.91 6.14
C LYS A 210 21.86 3.07 7.12
N CYS A 211 22.81 3.97 6.86
CA CYS A 211 23.05 5.12 7.74
C CYS A 211 21.87 6.09 7.77
N LEU A 212 21.24 6.35 6.60
CA LEU A 212 20.03 7.19 6.53
C LEU A 212 18.85 6.55 7.27
N GLY A 213 18.68 5.23 7.17
CA GLY A 213 17.66 4.50 7.91
C GLY A 213 17.88 4.58 9.43
N ALA A 214 19.13 4.49 9.87
CA ALA A 214 19.50 4.65 11.29
C ALA A 214 19.25 6.07 11.80
N LEU A 215 19.55 7.09 11.00
CA LEU A 215 19.26 8.50 11.33
C LEU A 215 17.76 8.76 11.43
N ASN A 216 16.98 8.28 10.45
CA ASN A 216 15.53 8.45 10.45
C ASN A 216 14.87 7.74 11.65
N GLY A 217 15.28 6.50 11.94
CA GLY A 217 14.77 5.76 13.11
C GLY A 217 15.10 6.46 14.43
N PHE A 218 16.32 7.02 14.55
CA PHE A 218 16.71 7.82 15.69
C PHE A 218 15.85 9.09 15.81
N ALA A 219 15.65 9.82 14.71
CA ALA A 219 14.82 11.02 14.69
C ALA A 219 13.37 10.74 15.07
N GLU A 220 12.77 9.65 14.55
CA GLU A 220 11.42 9.21 14.89
C GLU A 220 11.28 8.89 16.38
N GLU A 221 12.23 8.14 16.95
CA GLU A 221 12.27 7.78 18.38
C GLU A 221 12.33 9.05 19.25
N TYR A 222 13.24 9.98 18.93
CA TYR A 222 13.45 11.16 19.74
C TYR A 222 12.33 12.19 19.59
N ILE A 223 11.75 12.36 18.40
CA ILE A 223 10.56 13.21 18.21
C ILE A 223 9.36 12.64 18.96
N SER A 224 9.14 11.34 18.90
CA SER A 224 8.07 10.67 19.65
C SER A 224 8.27 10.74 21.16
N GLY A 225 9.53 10.68 21.60
CA GLY A 225 9.95 10.80 23.00
C GLY A 225 10.14 12.23 23.51
N GLN A 226 9.81 13.27 22.72
CA GLN A 226 10.15 14.66 23.05
C GLN A 226 9.69 15.14 24.42
N LYS A 227 8.48 14.73 24.87
CA LYS A 227 7.96 15.05 26.20
C LYS A 227 8.87 14.51 27.30
N THR A 228 9.38 13.30 27.14
CA THR A 228 10.30 12.66 28.09
C THR A 228 11.66 13.37 28.09
N ILE A 229 12.19 13.67 26.91
CA ILE A 229 13.48 14.40 26.76
C ILE A 229 13.40 15.73 27.50
N ARG A 230 12.33 16.51 27.30
CA ARG A 230 12.11 17.78 27.98
C ARG A 230 11.90 17.65 29.48
N ALA A 231 11.16 16.62 29.92
CA ALA A 231 10.90 16.37 31.33
C ALA A 231 12.19 16.07 32.11
N TYR A 232 13.20 15.47 31.45
CA TYR A 232 14.49 15.13 32.04
C TYR A 232 15.63 16.09 31.65
N HIS A 233 15.35 17.17 30.90
CA HIS A 233 16.33 18.16 30.43
C HIS A 233 17.51 17.52 29.69
N ARG A 234 17.20 16.61 28.72
CA ARG A 234 18.21 15.87 27.95
C ARG A 234 18.32 16.32 26.49
N GLU A 235 17.95 17.55 26.18
CA GLU A 235 17.99 18.11 24.83
C GLU A 235 19.40 18.13 24.23
N GLU A 236 20.40 18.55 25.03
CA GLU A 236 21.80 18.61 24.55
C GLU A 236 22.38 17.22 24.27
N ASP A 237 22.08 16.24 25.12
CA ASP A 237 22.48 14.85 24.88
C ASP A 237 21.81 14.29 23.61
N ALA A 238 20.54 14.62 23.39
CA ALA A 238 19.81 14.25 22.18
C ALA A 238 20.43 14.85 20.91
N LEU A 239 20.81 16.15 20.96
CA LEU A 239 21.45 16.83 19.85
C LEU A 239 22.84 16.23 19.53
N THR A 240 23.65 15.98 20.55
CA THR A 240 24.96 15.37 20.38
C THR A 240 24.88 14.01 19.69
N ARG A 241 23.96 13.15 20.12
CA ARG A 241 23.73 11.83 19.49
C ARG A 241 23.15 11.93 18.09
N PHE A 242 22.32 12.94 17.83
CA PHE A 242 21.82 13.22 16.49
C PHE A 242 22.95 13.61 15.56
N ASP A 243 23.85 14.51 16.00
CA ASP A 243 24.99 14.97 15.21
C ASP A 243 25.93 13.82 14.84
N GLU A 244 26.21 12.88 15.76
CA GLU A 244 26.97 11.67 15.46
C GLU A 244 26.34 10.84 14.32
N LYS A 245 25.01 10.58 14.42
CA LYS A 245 24.28 9.83 13.39
C LYS A 245 24.21 10.57 12.06
N ASN A 246 24.04 11.90 12.14
CA ASN A 246 24.01 12.77 10.97
C ASN A 246 25.38 12.81 10.25
N GLU A 247 26.47 12.88 11.00
CA GLU A 247 27.83 12.83 10.43
C GLU A 247 28.09 11.50 9.72
N ASP A 248 27.69 10.36 10.30
CA ASP A 248 27.77 9.05 9.66
C ASP A 248 26.95 9.02 8.35
N ALA A 249 25.75 9.57 8.36
CA ALA A 249 24.89 9.65 7.19
C ALA A 249 25.51 10.56 6.11
N VAL A 250 26.03 11.74 6.47
CA VAL A 250 26.71 12.67 5.55
C VAL A 250 27.95 12.04 4.94
N ASN A 251 28.79 11.39 5.74
CA ASN A 251 30.02 10.73 5.27
C ASN A 251 29.71 9.56 4.31
N SER A 252 28.68 8.79 4.60
CA SER A 252 28.25 7.70 3.72
C SER A 252 27.64 8.23 2.41
N TYR A 253 26.87 9.32 2.48
CA TYR A 253 26.33 10.02 1.32
C TYR A 253 27.46 10.57 0.44
N TYR A 254 28.42 11.30 1.02
CA TYR A 254 29.56 11.86 0.29
C TYR A 254 30.33 10.78 -0.47
N LYS A 255 30.69 9.67 0.20
CA LYS A 255 31.41 8.56 -0.45
C LYS A 255 30.61 7.96 -1.61
N ALA A 256 29.31 7.73 -1.42
CA ALA A 256 28.46 7.17 -2.46
C ALA A 256 28.37 8.10 -3.69
N GLU A 257 28.11 9.38 -3.47
CA GLU A 257 27.99 10.38 -4.55
C GLU A 257 29.31 10.67 -5.25
N TYR A 258 30.43 10.72 -4.52
CA TYR A 258 31.75 10.93 -5.10
C TYR A 258 32.08 9.89 -6.17
N TYR A 259 31.86 8.60 -5.88
CA TYR A 259 32.10 7.55 -6.86
C TYR A 259 31.00 7.48 -7.94
N ALA A 260 29.77 7.72 -7.57
CA ALA A 260 28.65 7.68 -8.52
C ALA A 260 28.76 8.81 -9.56
N SER A 261 29.08 10.03 -9.12
CA SER A 261 29.24 11.20 -10.01
C SER A 261 30.36 11.03 -11.04
N SER A 262 31.34 10.18 -10.76
CA SER A 262 32.43 9.88 -11.69
C SER A 262 32.01 8.97 -12.85
N THR A 263 30.90 8.25 -12.73
CA THR A 263 30.45 7.25 -13.74
C THR A 263 30.03 7.95 -15.05
N GLY A 264 29.20 8.99 -14.94
CA GLY A 264 28.72 9.75 -16.12
C GLY A 264 29.85 10.35 -16.98
N PRO A 265 30.77 11.17 -16.41
CA PRO A 265 31.90 11.71 -17.13
C PRO A 265 32.78 10.63 -17.77
N SER A 266 33.01 9.51 -17.10
CA SER A 266 33.83 8.42 -17.62
C SER A 266 33.22 7.74 -18.84
N VAL A 267 31.90 7.46 -18.79
CA VAL A 267 31.17 6.93 -19.93
C VAL A 267 31.19 7.93 -21.11
N ASN A 268 30.99 9.20 -20.82
CA ASN A 268 31.10 10.27 -21.83
C ASN A 268 32.52 10.36 -22.45
N PHE A 269 33.57 10.12 -21.66
CA PHE A 269 34.94 10.04 -22.20
C PHE A 269 35.08 8.90 -23.21
N ILE A 270 34.55 7.68 -22.90
CA ILE A 270 34.57 6.54 -23.84
C ILE A 270 33.77 6.85 -25.10
N ASN A 271 32.63 7.52 -24.98
CA ASN A 271 31.83 7.94 -26.14
C ASN A 271 32.57 8.96 -27.00
N ASN A 272 33.25 9.94 -26.40
CA ASN A 272 34.05 10.92 -27.13
C ASN A 272 35.27 10.27 -27.78
N LEU A 273 35.88 9.28 -27.14
CA LEU A 273 36.94 8.48 -27.76
C LEU A 273 36.43 7.73 -28.98
N SER A 274 35.25 7.13 -28.92
CA SER A 274 34.55 6.51 -30.06
C SER A 274 34.35 7.49 -31.20
N LEU A 275 33.84 8.71 -30.90
CA LEU A 275 33.65 9.77 -31.90
C LEU A 275 34.97 10.22 -32.53
N THR A 276 36.04 10.35 -31.74
CA THR A 276 37.38 10.69 -32.22
C THR A 276 37.92 9.62 -33.19
N LEU A 277 37.79 8.32 -32.85
CA LEU A 277 38.21 7.24 -33.70
C LEU A 277 37.39 7.21 -35.02
N ILE A 278 36.09 7.39 -34.94
CA ILE A 278 35.22 7.49 -36.12
C ILE A 278 35.63 8.65 -37.01
N SER A 279 35.95 9.81 -36.41
CA SER A 279 36.38 10.99 -37.17
C SER A 279 37.76 10.77 -37.85
N ILE A 280 38.72 10.15 -37.17
CA ILE A 280 40.05 9.86 -37.71
C ILE A 280 39.92 8.81 -38.86
N PHE A 281 39.31 7.65 -38.60
CA PHE A 281 39.17 6.64 -39.63
C PHE A 281 38.25 7.09 -40.78
N GLY A 282 37.20 7.86 -40.48
CA GLY A 282 36.33 8.48 -41.49
C GLY A 282 37.12 9.45 -42.39
N ALA A 283 37.98 10.32 -41.81
CA ALA A 283 38.83 11.24 -42.58
C ALA A 283 39.82 10.47 -43.47
N LEU A 284 40.44 9.40 -42.96
CA LEU A 284 41.33 8.54 -43.77
C LEU A 284 40.57 7.88 -44.93
N MET A 285 39.36 7.41 -44.71
CA MET A 285 38.51 6.83 -45.75
C MET A 285 38.06 7.87 -46.77
N TYR A 286 37.77 9.09 -46.33
CA TYR A 286 37.46 10.22 -47.21
C TYR A 286 38.64 10.59 -48.11
N LEU A 287 39.84 10.69 -47.55
CA LEU A 287 41.06 10.97 -48.34
C LEU A 287 41.36 9.88 -49.39
N ASN A 288 40.97 8.64 -49.11
CA ASN A 288 41.06 7.52 -50.05
C ASN A 288 39.86 7.43 -51.02
N GLY A 289 38.91 8.38 -50.98
CA GLY A 289 37.73 8.41 -51.85
C GLY A 289 36.69 7.35 -51.58
N ALA A 290 36.76 6.64 -50.42
CA ALA A 290 35.84 5.54 -50.07
C ALA A 290 34.49 6.04 -49.52
N ILE A 291 34.44 7.22 -48.90
CA ILE A 291 33.21 7.83 -48.33
C ILE A 291 33.23 9.35 -48.56
N THR A 292 32.05 10.00 -48.51
CA THR A 292 31.90 11.45 -48.63
C THR A 292 32.03 12.15 -47.29
N LEU A 293 32.21 13.47 -47.29
CA LEU A 293 32.21 14.28 -46.07
C LEU A 293 30.86 14.24 -45.34
N GLY A 294 29.75 14.24 -46.11
CA GLY A 294 28.39 14.08 -45.58
C GLY A 294 28.16 12.72 -44.95
N ASN A 295 28.78 11.66 -45.50
CA ASN A 295 28.73 10.32 -44.91
C ASN A 295 29.40 10.29 -43.53
N ILE A 296 30.55 10.97 -43.33
CA ILE A 296 31.20 11.08 -42.03
C ILE A 296 30.27 11.79 -41.04
N SER A 297 29.70 12.91 -41.45
CA SER A 297 28.80 13.70 -40.62
C SER A 297 27.55 12.90 -40.22
N SER A 298 26.92 12.24 -41.15
CA SER A 298 25.77 11.35 -40.90
C SER A 298 26.14 10.24 -39.91
N PHE A 299 27.27 9.60 -40.10
CA PHE A 299 27.76 8.51 -39.26
C PHE A 299 27.98 8.98 -37.79
N VAL A 300 28.61 10.16 -37.61
CA VAL A 300 28.79 10.78 -36.29
C VAL A 300 27.45 11.05 -35.61
N LEU A 301 26.48 11.58 -36.33
CA LEU A 301 25.13 11.81 -35.81
C LEU A 301 24.42 10.51 -35.41
N TYR A 302 24.51 9.47 -36.24
CA TYR A 302 23.95 8.14 -35.90
C TYR A 302 24.69 7.49 -34.74
N SER A 303 26.00 7.66 -34.63
CA SER A 303 26.82 7.18 -33.52
C SER A 303 26.31 7.71 -32.16
N ARG A 304 26.02 9.01 -32.08
CA ARG A 304 25.44 9.62 -30.87
C ARG A 304 24.07 9.05 -30.52
N LYS A 305 23.19 8.88 -31.52
CA LYS A 305 21.87 8.29 -31.34
C LYS A 305 21.92 6.82 -30.92
N PHE A 306 22.93 6.08 -31.39
CA PHE A 306 23.15 4.68 -31.03
C PHE A 306 23.68 4.50 -29.62
N SER A 307 24.62 5.32 -29.18
CA SER A 307 25.28 5.19 -27.87
C SER A 307 24.38 5.65 -26.71
N GLY A 308 23.50 6.63 -26.91
CA GLY A 308 22.62 7.16 -25.86
C GLY A 308 21.81 6.08 -25.16
N PRO A 309 20.92 5.38 -25.86
CA PRO A 309 20.08 4.34 -25.27
C PRO A 309 20.85 3.17 -24.63
N ILE A 310 22.03 2.83 -25.14
CA ILE A 310 22.89 1.78 -24.55
C ILE A 310 23.35 2.19 -23.15
N ASN A 311 23.71 3.45 -22.97
CA ASN A 311 24.14 3.97 -21.66
C ASN A 311 22.99 4.04 -20.65
N GLU A 312 21.77 4.28 -21.10
CA GLU A 312 20.56 4.32 -20.27
C GLU A 312 19.98 2.94 -19.96
N ALA A 313 20.33 1.91 -20.72
CA ALA A 313 19.74 0.57 -20.61
C ALA A 313 19.84 -0.02 -19.20
N ALA A 314 20.92 0.25 -18.47
CA ALA A 314 21.11 -0.24 -17.10
C ALA A 314 20.12 0.42 -16.11
N ASN A 315 19.82 1.71 -16.27
CA ASN A 315 18.86 2.44 -15.44
C ASN A 315 17.45 1.95 -15.73
N ILE A 316 17.07 1.87 -17.00
CA ILE A 316 15.76 1.36 -17.43
C ILE A 316 15.52 -0.05 -16.89
N PHE A 317 16.53 -0.92 -16.95
CA PHE A 317 16.43 -2.28 -16.42
C PHE A 317 16.21 -2.29 -14.89
N SER A 318 16.88 -1.41 -14.16
CA SER A 318 16.72 -1.27 -12.71
C SER A 318 15.32 -0.76 -12.32
N GLU A 319 14.81 0.23 -13.06
CA GLU A 319 13.46 0.79 -12.86
C GLU A 319 12.39 -0.26 -13.16
N LEU A 320 12.54 -1.00 -14.27
CA LEU A 320 11.66 -2.11 -14.62
C LEU A 320 11.66 -3.21 -13.54
N GLN A 321 12.83 -3.57 -12.98
CA GLN A 321 12.89 -4.54 -11.89
C GLN A 321 12.13 -4.04 -10.64
N SER A 322 12.27 -2.76 -10.31
CA SER A 322 11.56 -2.16 -9.17
C SER A 322 10.04 -2.17 -9.38
N ALA A 323 9.60 -1.83 -10.59
CA ALA A 323 8.19 -1.85 -10.96
C ALA A 323 7.61 -3.29 -10.97
N LEU A 324 8.36 -4.26 -11.44
CA LEU A 324 7.94 -5.67 -11.41
C LEU A 324 7.85 -6.20 -9.97
N ALA A 325 8.77 -5.82 -9.10
CA ALA A 325 8.71 -6.19 -7.69
C ALA A 325 7.51 -5.53 -6.98
N ALA A 326 7.20 -4.27 -7.30
CA ALA A 326 6.01 -3.57 -6.80
C ALA A 326 4.72 -4.23 -7.31
N ALA A 327 4.65 -4.53 -8.62
CA ALA A 327 3.52 -5.22 -9.22
C ALA A 327 3.31 -6.63 -8.61
N GLU A 328 4.39 -7.36 -8.34
CA GLU A 328 4.33 -8.68 -7.71
C GLU A 328 3.66 -8.61 -6.32
N ARG A 329 4.05 -7.65 -5.47
CA ARG A 329 3.41 -7.45 -4.16
C ARG A 329 1.93 -7.09 -4.26
N VAL A 330 1.55 -6.28 -5.25
CA VAL A 330 0.14 -5.96 -5.51
C VAL A 330 -0.62 -7.21 -5.95
N PHE A 331 -0.04 -8.02 -6.85
CA PHE A 331 -0.68 -9.25 -7.31
C PHE A 331 -0.70 -10.37 -6.27
N GLU A 332 0.28 -10.44 -5.38
CA GLU A 332 0.23 -11.32 -4.20
C GLU A 332 -1.04 -11.02 -3.38
N LEU A 333 -1.29 -9.74 -3.06
CA LEU A 333 -2.48 -9.35 -2.32
C LEU A 333 -3.79 -9.63 -3.09
N LEU A 334 -3.82 -9.42 -4.41
CA LEU A 334 -4.98 -9.75 -5.24
C LEU A 334 -5.27 -11.26 -5.30
N ASN A 335 -4.24 -12.10 -5.13
CA ASN A 335 -4.38 -13.56 -5.13
C ASN A 335 -4.62 -14.17 -3.75
N GLU A 336 -4.63 -13.36 -2.67
CA GLU A 336 -4.96 -13.85 -1.33
C GLU A 336 -6.36 -14.48 -1.29
N GLU A 337 -6.56 -15.42 -0.41
CA GLU A 337 -7.87 -16.08 -0.25
C GLU A 337 -8.87 -15.12 0.39
N GLU A 338 -10.02 -14.97 -0.24
CA GLU A 338 -11.13 -14.19 0.30
C GLU A 338 -11.77 -14.92 1.49
N GLU A 339 -12.55 -14.18 2.29
CA GLU A 339 -13.36 -14.81 3.33
C GLU A 339 -14.21 -15.91 2.70
N THR A 340 -14.20 -17.10 3.33
CA THR A 340 -14.92 -18.27 2.81
C THR A 340 -16.37 -17.92 2.49
N VAL A 341 -16.80 -18.28 1.29
CA VAL A 341 -18.19 -18.06 0.86
C VAL A 341 -19.12 -18.88 1.75
N ASP A 342 -20.31 -18.37 2.05
CA ASP A 342 -21.31 -19.11 2.79
C ASP A 342 -21.62 -20.43 2.08
N VAL A 343 -21.94 -21.49 2.85
CA VAL A 343 -22.22 -22.80 2.29
C VAL A 343 -23.39 -22.75 1.30
N GLN A 344 -23.36 -23.59 0.30
CA GLN A 344 -24.46 -23.68 -0.67
C GLN A 344 -25.77 -24.07 0.03
N GLY A 345 -26.79 -23.24 -0.08
CA GLY A 345 -28.04 -23.41 0.64
C GLY A 345 -28.08 -22.71 1.99
N ALA A 346 -27.09 -21.88 2.35
CA ALA A 346 -27.18 -21.06 3.57
C ALA A 346 -28.44 -20.18 3.55
N PHE A 347 -29.14 -20.16 4.66
CA PHE A 347 -30.35 -19.35 4.84
C PHE A 347 -30.12 -18.17 5.79
N PRO A 348 -30.94 -17.13 5.75
CA PRO A 348 -30.82 -16.01 6.69
C PRO A 348 -31.10 -16.46 8.12
N LEU A 349 -30.22 -16.13 9.08
CA LEU A 349 -30.48 -16.39 10.50
C LEU A 349 -31.71 -15.61 10.95
N GLN A 350 -32.64 -16.31 11.60
CA GLN A 350 -33.80 -15.72 12.24
C GLN A 350 -33.65 -15.86 13.75
N VAL A 351 -33.42 -14.71 14.42
CA VAL A 351 -33.31 -14.67 15.88
C VAL A 351 -34.67 -14.30 16.46
N GLU A 352 -35.26 -15.22 17.20
CA GLU A 352 -36.57 -15.05 17.87
C GLU A 352 -36.38 -14.74 19.35
N LYS A 353 -35.57 -15.53 20.04
CA LYS A 353 -35.32 -15.46 21.47
C LYS A 353 -33.95 -14.91 21.82
N GLY A 354 -32.96 -15.23 21.02
CA GLY A 354 -31.58 -14.87 21.24
C GLY A 354 -30.86 -15.81 22.21
N GLU A 355 -31.19 -17.09 22.22
CA GLU A 355 -30.42 -18.13 22.92
C GLU A 355 -29.11 -18.41 22.15
N VAL A 356 -27.99 -18.54 22.85
CA VAL A 356 -26.69 -18.86 22.22
C VAL A 356 -26.04 -20.02 22.94
N ASP A 357 -25.73 -21.09 22.18
CA ASP A 357 -25.04 -22.28 22.67
C ASP A 357 -23.66 -22.45 22.01
N LEU A 358 -22.66 -22.67 22.81
CA LEU A 358 -21.34 -23.16 22.40
C LEU A 358 -21.20 -24.60 22.92
N LYS A 359 -20.91 -25.54 22.03
CA LYS A 359 -20.79 -26.98 22.38
C LYS A 359 -19.41 -27.49 21.96
N HIS A 360 -18.60 -27.84 22.95
CA HIS A 360 -17.28 -28.45 22.77
C HIS A 360 -16.36 -27.66 21.81
N VAL A 361 -16.37 -26.31 21.90
CA VAL A 361 -15.67 -25.44 20.98
C VAL A 361 -14.18 -25.39 21.32
N ASP A 362 -13.34 -25.79 20.34
CA ASP A 362 -11.89 -25.64 20.37
C ASP A 362 -11.44 -24.65 19.30
N PHE A 363 -10.49 -23.79 19.65
CA PHE A 363 -9.96 -22.79 18.71
C PHE A 363 -8.52 -22.38 19.02
N GLY A 364 -7.75 -22.18 17.95
CA GLY A 364 -6.44 -21.52 17.95
C GLY A 364 -6.24 -20.70 16.68
N TYR A 365 -5.56 -19.55 16.79
CA TYR A 365 -5.21 -18.73 15.63
C TYR A 365 -4.21 -19.43 14.71
N ASP A 366 -3.35 -20.28 15.32
CA ASP A 366 -2.44 -21.19 14.65
C ASP A 366 -2.81 -22.64 15.00
N SER A 367 -2.53 -23.56 14.09
CA SER A 367 -2.80 -24.99 14.29
C SER A 367 -2.02 -25.62 15.47
N GLU A 368 -0.91 -24.99 15.86
CA GLU A 368 -0.03 -25.51 16.92
C GLU A 368 -0.40 -25.00 18.33
N LYS A 369 -1.13 -23.88 18.43
CA LYS A 369 -1.45 -23.25 19.72
C LYS A 369 -2.94 -23.05 19.92
N MET A 370 -3.54 -23.97 20.70
CA MET A 370 -4.94 -23.87 21.12
C MET A 370 -5.12 -22.73 22.14
N ILE A 371 -6.01 -21.78 21.81
CA ILE A 371 -6.38 -20.64 22.66
C ILE A 371 -7.63 -20.93 23.46
N LEU A 372 -8.63 -21.59 22.87
CA LEU A 372 -9.84 -22.07 23.56
C LEU A 372 -9.88 -23.58 23.52
N LYS A 373 -10.28 -24.19 24.63
CA LYS A 373 -10.23 -25.65 24.82
C LYS A 373 -11.53 -26.13 25.45
N ASN A 374 -12.35 -26.85 24.66
CA ASN A 374 -13.59 -27.46 25.11
C ASN A 374 -14.55 -26.45 25.78
N ILE A 375 -14.80 -25.32 25.12
CA ILE A 375 -15.72 -24.30 25.62
C ILE A 375 -17.14 -24.80 25.50
N ASN A 376 -17.85 -24.84 26.64
CA ASN A 376 -19.28 -25.17 26.73
C ASN A 376 -19.99 -24.03 27.45
N LEU A 377 -21.02 -23.47 26.82
CA LEU A 377 -21.79 -22.35 27.32
C LEU A 377 -23.21 -22.39 26.76
N THR A 378 -24.20 -22.16 27.59
CA THR A 378 -25.56 -21.80 27.20
C THR A 378 -25.88 -20.42 27.75
N ALA A 379 -26.15 -19.48 26.86
CA ALA A 379 -26.61 -18.13 27.18
C ALA A 379 -28.12 -18.05 26.95
N GLU A 380 -28.88 -18.01 28.03
CA GLU A 380 -30.35 -17.90 27.96
C GLU A 380 -30.80 -16.56 27.39
N PRO A 381 -31.95 -16.47 26.73
CA PRO A 381 -32.51 -15.24 26.18
C PRO A 381 -32.59 -14.11 27.18
N GLY A 382 -32.16 -12.90 26.76
CA GLY A 382 -32.21 -11.70 27.59
C GLY A 382 -31.20 -11.64 28.74
N ASN A 383 -30.35 -12.65 28.90
CA ASN A 383 -29.34 -12.69 29.96
C ASN A 383 -28.09 -11.88 29.61
N MET A 384 -27.50 -11.30 30.65
CA MET A 384 -26.19 -10.68 30.58
C MET A 384 -25.12 -11.68 31.02
N ILE A 385 -24.23 -12.05 30.08
CA ILE A 385 -23.12 -12.97 30.26
C ILE A 385 -21.83 -12.15 30.41
N ALA A 386 -21.26 -12.10 31.62
CA ALA A 386 -19.96 -11.43 31.86
C ALA A 386 -18.81 -12.42 31.66
N ILE A 387 -17.90 -12.11 30.75
CA ILE A 387 -16.69 -12.90 30.49
C ILE A 387 -15.53 -12.26 31.25
N VAL A 388 -15.00 -12.94 32.26
CA VAL A 388 -13.93 -12.46 33.14
C VAL A 388 -12.72 -13.40 33.09
N GLY A 389 -11.54 -12.87 33.37
CA GLY A 389 -10.29 -13.65 33.39
C GLY A 389 -9.05 -12.78 33.13
N PRO A 390 -7.87 -13.30 33.32
CA PRO A 390 -6.61 -12.57 33.06
C PRO A 390 -6.45 -12.19 31.60
N THR A 391 -5.54 -11.26 31.32
CA THR A 391 -5.19 -10.89 29.94
C THR A 391 -4.61 -12.11 29.22
N GLY A 392 -5.06 -12.34 27.99
CA GLY A 392 -4.64 -13.50 27.20
C GLY A 392 -5.41 -14.80 27.49
N ALA A 393 -6.41 -14.79 28.39
CA ALA A 393 -7.19 -16.00 28.71
C ALA A 393 -8.12 -16.48 27.57
N GLY A 394 -8.35 -15.68 26.51
CA GLY A 394 -9.21 -16.03 25.37
C GLY A 394 -10.58 -15.31 25.35
N LYS A 395 -10.79 -14.27 26.17
CA LYS A 395 -12.07 -13.54 26.26
C LYS A 395 -12.52 -12.96 24.90
N THR A 396 -11.68 -12.17 24.27
CA THR A 396 -11.93 -11.57 22.93
C THR A 396 -12.07 -12.64 21.85
N THR A 397 -11.40 -13.78 22.01
CA THR A 397 -11.49 -14.90 21.06
C THR A 397 -12.90 -15.50 21.03
N ILE A 398 -13.60 -15.61 22.18
CA ILE A 398 -14.99 -16.05 22.23
C ILE A 398 -15.88 -15.12 21.41
N VAL A 399 -15.70 -13.80 21.56
CA VAL A 399 -16.45 -12.79 20.79
C VAL A 399 -16.18 -12.91 19.29
N ASN A 400 -14.92 -13.10 18.89
CA ASN A 400 -14.54 -13.27 17.49
C ASN A 400 -15.19 -14.52 16.85
N LEU A 401 -15.36 -15.58 17.62
CA LEU A 401 -16.07 -16.79 17.15
C LEU A 401 -17.58 -16.58 17.04
N LEU A 402 -18.21 -15.85 17.96
CA LEU A 402 -19.63 -15.50 17.89
C LEU A 402 -19.97 -14.71 16.62
N MET A 403 -19.09 -13.77 16.26
CA MET A 403 -19.20 -12.97 15.02
C MET A 403 -18.75 -13.73 13.76
N ARG A 404 -18.25 -14.96 13.93
CA ARG A 404 -17.68 -15.76 12.86
C ARG A 404 -16.65 -14.99 12.04
N PHE A 405 -15.77 -14.23 12.74
CA PHE A 405 -14.55 -13.66 12.14
C PHE A 405 -13.49 -14.73 11.95
N TYR A 406 -13.61 -15.81 12.72
CA TYR A 406 -12.82 -17.03 12.64
C TYR A 406 -13.76 -18.23 12.78
N ASP A 407 -13.45 -19.32 12.11
CA ASP A 407 -14.14 -20.60 12.28
C ASP A 407 -13.35 -21.46 13.30
N PRO A 408 -14.01 -22.11 14.30
CA PRO A 408 -13.34 -23.00 15.25
C PRO A 408 -12.82 -24.27 14.57
N GLN A 409 -11.86 -24.94 15.22
CA GLN A 409 -11.31 -26.20 14.73
C GLN A 409 -12.23 -27.39 15.06
N SER A 410 -12.99 -27.32 16.15
CA SER A 410 -13.98 -28.31 16.52
C SER A 410 -15.11 -27.70 17.34
N GLY A 411 -16.20 -28.44 17.48
CA GLY A 411 -17.38 -28.01 18.19
C GLY A 411 -18.39 -27.26 17.33
N GLU A 412 -19.45 -26.77 17.96
CA GLU A 412 -20.56 -26.11 17.29
C GLU A 412 -21.02 -24.89 18.07
N ILE A 413 -21.43 -23.85 17.32
CA ILE A 413 -22.03 -22.61 17.85
C ILE A 413 -23.41 -22.48 17.25
N LEU A 414 -24.42 -22.38 18.09
CA LEU A 414 -25.83 -22.30 17.73
C LEU A 414 -26.43 -20.99 18.22
N ILE A 415 -27.35 -20.42 17.46
CA ILE A 415 -28.20 -19.29 17.85
C ILE A 415 -29.63 -19.68 17.59
N ASP A 416 -30.46 -19.70 18.66
CA ASP A 416 -31.83 -20.24 18.65
C ASP A 416 -31.89 -21.62 17.98
N GLY A 417 -30.92 -22.51 18.29
CA GLY A 417 -30.78 -23.85 17.74
C GLY A 417 -30.29 -23.93 16.29
N GLN A 418 -30.04 -22.79 15.63
CA GLN A 418 -29.53 -22.72 14.25
C GLN A 418 -28.00 -22.63 14.27
N SER A 419 -27.29 -23.50 13.54
CA SER A 419 -25.85 -23.51 13.45
C SER A 419 -25.35 -22.29 12.66
N ILE A 420 -24.37 -21.56 13.21
CA ILE A 420 -23.77 -20.39 12.54
C ILE A 420 -23.09 -20.73 11.21
N TYR A 421 -22.85 -22.03 10.93
CA TYR A 421 -22.28 -22.51 9.66
C TYR A 421 -23.30 -22.69 8.56
N GLN A 422 -24.59 -22.85 8.92
CA GLN A 422 -25.69 -23.06 7.98
C GLN A 422 -26.37 -21.75 7.60
N VAL A 423 -26.09 -20.67 8.29
CA VAL A 423 -26.67 -19.36 8.03
C VAL A 423 -25.70 -18.44 7.29
N THR A 424 -26.24 -17.41 6.61
CA THR A 424 -25.38 -16.42 5.93
C THR A 424 -24.67 -15.54 6.95
N ARG A 425 -23.37 -15.26 6.73
CA ARG A 425 -22.59 -14.35 7.60
C ARG A 425 -23.21 -12.96 7.71
N LYS A 426 -23.84 -12.49 6.62
CA LYS A 426 -24.53 -11.19 6.62
C LYS A 426 -25.67 -11.16 7.63
N SER A 427 -26.52 -12.18 7.69
CA SER A 427 -27.61 -12.25 8.65
C SER A 427 -27.10 -12.50 10.08
N LEU A 428 -26.09 -13.36 10.25
CA LEU A 428 -25.44 -13.60 11.53
C LEU A 428 -24.89 -12.30 12.13
N ARG A 429 -24.04 -11.59 11.40
CA ARG A 429 -23.43 -10.32 11.85
C ARG A 429 -24.48 -9.23 12.04
N GLY A 430 -25.52 -9.23 11.21
CA GLY A 430 -26.66 -8.31 11.36
C GLY A 430 -27.50 -8.55 12.62
N SER A 431 -27.44 -9.73 13.21
CA SER A 431 -28.16 -10.09 14.45
C SER A 431 -27.45 -9.60 15.73
N PHE A 432 -26.21 -9.15 15.61
CA PHE A 432 -25.43 -8.61 16.70
C PHE A 432 -25.28 -7.09 16.57
N SER A 433 -25.51 -6.35 17.66
CA SER A 433 -24.94 -5.02 17.83
C SER A 433 -23.64 -5.11 18.62
N MET A 434 -22.69 -4.22 18.35
CA MET A 434 -21.36 -4.29 18.95
C MET A 434 -20.87 -2.91 19.39
N VAL A 435 -20.33 -2.83 20.62
CA VAL A 435 -19.59 -1.69 21.12
C VAL A 435 -18.20 -2.18 21.51
N LEU A 436 -17.20 -1.76 20.73
CA LEU A 436 -15.79 -2.13 20.94
C LEU A 436 -15.09 -1.21 21.93
N GLN A 437 -13.99 -1.67 22.50
CA GLN A 437 -13.09 -0.90 23.35
C GLN A 437 -12.52 0.32 22.61
N ASP A 438 -12.04 0.11 21.37
CA ASP A 438 -11.56 1.17 20.51
C ASP A 438 -12.74 1.76 19.71
N THR A 439 -13.11 2.98 20.06
CA THR A 439 -14.21 3.71 19.42
C THR A 439 -13.78 4.26 18.08
N TRP A 440 -14.23 3.65 17.00
CA TRP A 440 -13.93 4.11 15.64
C TRP A 440 -15.07 4.98 15.09
N LEU A 441 -14.72 6.19 14.65
CA LEU A 441 -15.62 7.10 13.92
C LEU A 441 -15.03 7.38 12.55
N PHE A 442 -15.90 7.31 11.54
CA PHE A 442 -15.52 7.63 10.15
C PHE A 442 -15.49 9.13 9.93
N ASN A 443 -14.67 9.57 8.98
CA ASN A 443 -14.75 10.94 8.47
C ASN A 443 -16.12 11.14 7.80
N GLY A 444 -16.90 12.09 8.31
CA GLY A 444 -18.27 12.34 7.89
C GLY A 444 -19.06 13.06 8.97
N THR A 445 -20.35 13.24 8.79
CA THR A 445 -21.18 13.91 9.77
C THR A 445 -21.42 13.06 11.03
N ILE A 446 -21.80 13.69 12.13
CA ILE A 446 -22.26 12.96 13.33
C ILE A 446 -23.47 12.09 12.98
N HIS A 447 -24.38 12.62 12.16
CA HIS A 447 -25.52 11.87 11.66
C HIS A 447 -25.08 10.56 11.00
N ASP A 448 -24.18 10.62 10.01
CA ASP A 448 -23.72 9.47 9.25
C ASP A 448 -23.01 8.44 10.16
N ASN A 449 -22.26 8.92 11.13
CA ASN A 449 -21.59 8.06 12.10
C ASN A 449 -22.56 7.29 13.00
N ILE A 450 -23.66 7.89 13.41
CA ILE A 450 -24.70 7.20 14.19
C ILE A 450 -25.54 6.30 13.26
N ALA A 451 -25.95 6.81 12.10
CA ALA A 451 -26.72 6.07 11.09
C ALA A 451 -25.97 4.86 10.52
N TYR A 452 -24.64 4.77 10.71
CA TYR A 452 -23.85 3.62 10.28
C TYR A 452 -24.36 2.27 10.82
N GLY A 453 -25.01 2.27 12.00
CA GLY A 453 -25.66 1.08 12.58
C GLY A 453 -26.92 0.62 11.81
N ASN A 454 -27.59 1.55 11.14
CA ASN A 454 -28.75 1.27 10.27
C ASN A 454 -28.84 2.39 9.22
N PRO A 455 -28.27 2.18 8.01
CA PRO A 455 -28.25 3.20 6.96
C PRO A 455 -29.62 3.68 6.48
N ASP A 456 -30.66 2.87 6.67
CA ASP A 456 -32.04 3.15 6.29
C ASP A 456 -32.83 3.91 7.38
N ALA A 457 -32.19 4.22 8.50
CA ALA A 457 -32.82 4.91 9.62
C ALA A 457 -33.18 6.37 9.28
N THR A 458 -34.36 6.79 9.71
CA THR A 458 -34.76 8.20 9.56
C THR A 458 -33.97 9.11 10.49
N ARG A 459 -33.91 10.41 10.18
CA ARG A 459 -33.22 11.40 11.02
C ARG A 459 -33.80 11.43 12.44
N GLU A 460 -35.12 11.23 12.58
CA GLU A 460 -35.81 11.16 13.87
C GLU A 460 -35.35 9.96 14.69
N ALA A 461 -35.13 8.80 14.06
CA ALA A 461 -34.60 7.60 14.69
C ALA A 461 -33.15 7.83 15.18
N VAL A 462 -32.31 8.48 14.37
CA VAL A 462 -30.94 8.87 14.75
C VAL A 462 -30.95 9.80 15.98
N ILE A 463 -31.86 10.81 15.98
CA ILE A 463 -32.03 11.71 17.14
C ILE A 463 -32.52 10.96 18.37
N ALA A 464 -33.46 10.04 18.23
CA ALA A 464 -33.95 9.22 19.34
C ALA A 464 -32.85 8.35 19.94
N ALA A 465 -32.03 7.68 19.11
CA ALA A 465 -30.88 6.90 19.55
C ALA A 465 -29.83 7.79 20.27
N ALA A 466 -29.56 8.98 19.76
CA ALA A 466 -28.64 9.93 20.39
C ALA A 466 -29.16 10.46 21.75
N LYS A 467 -30.49 10.62 21.89
CA LYS A 467 -31.12 10.98 23.18
C LYS A 467 -31.01 9.83 24.17
N ALA A 468 -31.30 8.60 23.73
CA ALA A 468 -31.17 7.41 24.58
C ALA A 468 -29.72 7.14 25.02
N ALA A 469 -28.75 7.50 24.19
CA ALA A 469 -27.32 7.43 24.51
C ALA A 469 -26.79 8.67 25.26
N HIS A 470 -27.62 9.61 25.67
CA HIS A 470 -27.27 10.84 26.40
C HIS A 470 -26.27 11.77 25.67
N ILE A 471 -26.13 11.66 24.34
CA ILE A 471 -25.19 12.49 23.56
C ILE A 471 -25.88 13.67 22.83
N HIS A 472 -27.22 13.65 22.68
CA HIS A 472 -28.00 14.66 21.97
C HIS A 472 -27.72 16.10 22.43
N GLY A 473 -27.67 16.34 23.75
CA GLY A 473 -27.43 17.68 24.30
C GLY A 473 -26.05 18.24 23.93
N MET A 474 -25.04 17.41 23.81
CA MET A 474 -23.72 17.80 23.34
C MET A 474 -23.75 18.12 21.84
N ILE A 475 -24.38 17.25 21.03
CA ILE A 475 -24.49 17.45 19.58
C ILE A 475 -25.15 18.78 19.26
N MET A 476 -26.22 19.15 19.98
CA MET A 476 -26.95 20.41 19.77
C MET A 476 -26.17 21.67 20.19
N ARG A 477 -25.09 21.53 20.96
CA ARG A 477 -24.18 22.65 21.27
C ARG A 477 -23.15 22.92 20.18
N LEU A 478 -22.99 21.99 19.22
CA LEU A 478 -22.08 22.17 18.09
C LEU A 478 -22.70 23.10 17.05
N PRO A 479 -21.90 23.90 16.33
CA PRO A 479 -22.42 24.91 15.38
C PRO A 479 -23.36 24.35 14.32
N HIS A 480 -23.13 23.11 13.86
CA HIS A 480 -23.92 22.45 12.83
C HIS A 480 -24.72 21.25 13.36
N GLY A 481 -24.81 21.06 14.71
CA GLY A 481 -25.54 19.96 15.30
C GLY A 481 -25.14 18.60 14.73
N TYR A 482 -26.10 17.80 14.27
CA TYR A 482 -25.89 16.50 13.65
C TYR A 482 -25.13 16.53 12.33
N ASP A 483 -25.14 17.67 11.63
CA ASP A 483 -24.44 17.84 10.35
C ASP A 483 -22.97 18.30 10.56
N THR A 484 -22.51 18.36 11.82
CA THR A 484 -21.10 18.62 12.13
C THR A 484 -20.24 17.50 11.62
N VAL A 485 -19.23 17.85 10.80
CA VAL A 485 -18.28 16.88 10.23
C VAL A 485 -17.21 16.54 11.26
N ILE A 486 -17.02 15.25 11.50
CA ILE A 486 -15.94 14.69 12.29
C ILE A 486 -14.78 14.38 11.36
N THR A 487 -13.60 14.93 11.64
CA THR A 487 -12.34 14.61 10.94
C THR A 487 -11.37 13.97 11.92
N GLU A 488 -10.41 13.21 11.43
CA GLU A 488 -9.37 12.59 12.28
C GLU A 488 -8.66 13.60 13.20
N ASP A 489 -8.45 14.83 12.71
CA ASP A 489 -7.68 15.88 13.39
C ASP A 489 -8.53 16.95 14.07
N GLY A 490 -9.84 16.96 13.89
CA GLY A 490 -10.48 18.27 13.90
C GLY A 490 -11.63 18.51 14.82
N VAL A 491 -12.25 17.56 15.40
CA VAL A 491 -13.31 17.86 16.35
C VAL A 491 -12.84 17.48 17.74
N ASN A 492 -12.87 18.45 18.64
CA ASN A 492 -12.62 18.29 20.08
C ASN A 492 -13.70 17.41 20.73
N ILE A 493 -13.84 16.17 20.24
CA ILE A 493 -14.73 15.17 20.80
C ILE A 493 -13.92 14.32 21.77
N SER A 494 -14.30 14.33 23.04
CA SER A 494 -13.64 13.53 24.07
C SER A 494 -13.83 12.03 23.83
N LYS A 495 -12.94 11.18 24.39
CA LYS A 495 -13.08 9.72 24.31
C LYS A 495 -14.46 9.24 24.78
N GLY A 496 -14.98 9.80 25.88
CA GLY A 496 -16.30 9.46 26.38
C GLY A 496 -17.44 9.84 25.42
N GLN A 497 -17.33 10.99 24.77
CA GLN A 497 -18.31 11.42 23.76
C GLN A 497 -18.26 10.54 22.51
N LYS A 498 -17.07 10.13 22.06
CA LYS A 498 -16.92 9.13 20.98
C LYS A 498 -17.61 7.81 21.36
N GLN A 499 -17.44 7.37 22.62
CA GLN A 499 -18.06 6.15 23.10
C GLN A 499 -19.60 6.26 23.16
N LEU A 500 -20.15 7.38 23.62
CA LEU A 500 -21.60 7.61 23.58
C LEU A 500 -22.16 7.60 22.15
N MET A 501 -21.42 8.11 21.16
CA MET A 501 -21.81 8.01 19.74
C MET A 501 -21.79 6.56 19.23
N THR A 502 -20.80 5.75 19.62
CA THR A 502 -20.78 4.33 19.23
C THR A 502 -21.89 3.54 19.91
N ILE A 503 -22.28 3.91 21.14
CA ILE A 503 -23.47 3.35 21.82
C ILE A 503 -24.74 3.76 21.06
N ALA A 504 -24.90 5.03 20.65
CA ALA A 504 -26.04 5.48 19.84
C ALA A 504 -26.14 4.70 18.51
N ARG A 505 -24.98 4.45 17.85
CA ARG A 505 -24.87 3.60 16.66
C ARG A 505 -25.40 2.18 16.93
N ALA A 506 -25.00 1.58 18.04
CA ALA A 506 -25.44 0.24 18.44
C ALA A 506 -26.93 0.19 18.83
N MET A 507 -27.50 1.28 19.40
CA MET A 507 -28.94 1.38 19.69
C MET A 507 -29.80 1.44 18.44
N LEU A 508 -29.26 1.99 17.35
CA LEU A 508 -29.98 2.13 16.08
C LEU A 508 -30.08 0.80 15.31
N GLN A 509 -29.19 -0.16 15.61
CA GLN A 509 -29.19 -1.48 14.97
C GLN A 509 -30.28 -2.37 15.59
N PRO A 510 -31.21 -2.93 14.80
CA PRO A 510 -32.26 -3.82 15.29
C PRO A 510 -31.68 -5.23 15.52
N ALA A 511 -30.95 -5.41 16.62
CA ALA A 511 -30.28 -6.66 16.96
C ALA A 511 -30.75 -7.18 18.33
N HIS A 512 -30.99 -8.51 18.41
CA HIS A 512 -31.34 -9.21 19.63
C HIS A 512 -30.14 -9.59 20.51
N LEU A 513 -28.97 -9.65 19.87
CA LEU A 513 -27.70 -10.00 20.51
C LEU A 513 -26.79 -8.78 20.61
N LEU A 514 -26.06 -8.67 21.72
CA LEU A 514 -25.17 -7.53 21.96
C LEU A 514 -23.82 -8.01 22.44
N ILE A 515 -22.77 -7.46 21.86
CA ILE A 515 -21.39 -7.64 22.30
C ILE A 515 -20.86 -6.31 22.83
N LEU A 516 -20.34 -6.33 24.05
CA LEU A 516 -19.74 -5.18 24.69
C LEU A 516 -18.31 -5.51 25.12
N ASP A 517 -17.35 -4.72 24.66
CA ASP A 517 -15.98 -4.74 25.17
C ASP A 517 -15.78 -3.51 26.05
N GLU A 518 -15.84 -3.70 27.37
CA GLU A 518 -15.94 -2.64 28.38
C GLU A 518 -14.56 -2.16 28.85
N ALA A 519 -13.87 -1.33 28.06
CA ALA A 519 -12.68 -0.63 28.53
C ALA A 519 -12.85 0.89 28.42
N THR A 520 -13.31 1.51 29.51
CA THR A 520 -13.35 2.97 29.66
C THR A 520 -12.21 3.43 30.56
N SER A 521 -10.99 3.48 30.06
CA SER A 521 -9.88 4.15 30.72
C SER A 521 -9.85 5.63 30.33
N ASN A 522 -9.66 6.53 31.31
CA ASN A 522 -9.46 7.97 31.13
C ASN A 522 -10.70 8.78 30.69
N VAL A 523 -11.86 8.53 31.29
CA VAL A 523 -13.07 9.33 31.11
C VAL A 523 -13.41 9.97 32.46
N ASP A 524 -13.91 11.21 32.45
CA ASP A 524 -14.37 11.89 33.67
C ASP A 524 -15.60 11.20 34.30
N LEU A 525 -15.78 11.32 35.58
CA LEU A 525 -16.81 10.61 36.33
C LEU A 525 -18.24 10.89 35.82
N GLN A 526 -18.52 12.15 35.41
CA GLN A 526 -19.85 12.51 34.91
C GLN A 526 -20.16 11.82 33.59
N THR A 527 -19.23 11.86 32.64
CA THR A 527 -19.37 11.16 31.34
C THR A 527 -19.42 9.64 31.56
N GLU A 528 -18.68 9.12 32.53
CA GLU A 528 -18.73 7.69 32.88
C GLU A 528 -20.11 7.25 33.32
N MET A 529 -20.79 8.05 34.16
CA MET A 529 -22.17 7.77 34.60
C MET A 529 -23.13 7.74 33.39
N LEU A 530 -23.00 8.70 32.46
CA LEU A 530 -23.83 8.73 31.24
C LEU A 530 -23.58 7.49 30.35
N ILE A 531 -22.33 7.07 30.23
CA ILE A 531 -21.98 5.86 29.48
C ILE A 531 -22.64 4.63 30.12
N GLN A 532 -22.56 4.50 31.44
CA GLN A 532 -23.19 3.37 32.17
C GLN A 532 -24.70 3.34 32.00
N GLU A 533 -25.36 4.50 32.05
CA GLU A 533 -26.81 4.61 31.85
C GLU A 533 -27.20 4.27 30.41
N ALA A 534 -26.48 4.79 29.44
CA ALA A 534 -26.65 4.46 28.03
C ALA A 534 -26.44 2.94 27.76
N MET A 535 -25.41 2.35 28.36
CA MET A 535 -25.17 0.90 28.27
C MET A 535 -26.31 0.08 28.88
N ARG A 536 -26.81 0.44 30.06
CA ARG A 536 -27.99 -0.24 30.67
C ARG A 536 -29.20 -0.18 29.76
N THR A 537 -29.44 0.96 29.13
CA THR A 537 -30.54 1.14 28.17
C THR A 537 -30.33 0.27 26.92
N LEU A 538 -29.10 0.20 26.38
CA LEU A 538 -28.76 -0.63 25.22
C LEU A 538 -28.91 -2.13 25.50
N MET A 539 -28.59 -2.59 26.72
CA MET A 539 -28.65 -4.00 27.13
C MET A 539 -30.07 -4.53 27.38
N ARG A 540 -31.05 -3.65 27.53
CA ARG A 540 -32.42 -4.05 27.86
C ARG A 540 -32.98 -4.95 26.76
N ASP A 541 -33.60 -6.07 27.17
CA ASP A 541 -34.26 -7.04 26.31
C ASP A 541 -33.36 -7.70 25.25
N LYS A 542 -32.03 -7.72 25.49
CA LYS A 542 -31.05 -8.37 24.62
C LYS A 542 -30.22 -9.40 25.37
N THR A 543 -29.80 -10.45 24.67
CA THR A 543 -28.76 -11.34 25.19
C THR A 543 -27.40 -10.70 24.99
N CYS A 544 -26.68 -10.43 26.09
CA CYS A 544 -25.50 -9.60 26.10
C CYS A 544 -24.26 -10.40 26.48
N PHE A 545 -23.21 -10.34 25.65
CA PHE A 545 -21.87 -10.85 25.95
C PHE A 545 -20.98 -9.66 26.29
N VAL A 546 -20.51 -9.58 27.54
CA VAL A 546 -19.75 -8.44 28.04
C VAL A 546 -18.36 -8.89 28.48
N ILE A 547 -17.32 -8.41 27.84
CA ILE A 547 -15.95 -8.54 28.37
C ILE A 547 -15.83 -7.51 29.51
N ALA A 548 -16.03 -8.01 30.72
CA ALA A 548 -16.21 -7.14 31.87
C ALA A 548 -14.86 -6.77 32.52
N HIS A 549 -14.60 -5.47 32.59
CA HIS A 549 -13.48 -4.87 33.33
C HIS A 549 -13.95 -4.03 34.54
N ARG A 550 -15.26 -3.93 34.76
CA ARG A 550 -15.86 -3.12 35.84
C ARG A 550 -16.60 -3.98 36.85
N LEU A 551 -16.43 -3.61 38.10
CA LEU A 551 -17.06 -4.27 39.23
C LEU A 551 -18.60 -4.31 39.13
N SER A 552 -19.21 -3.18 38.76
CA SER A 552 -20.67 -3.04 38.65
C SER A 552 -21.27 -3.98 37.59
N THR A 553 -20.61 -4.13 36.45
CA THR A 553 -21.03 -5.01 35.35
C THR A 553 -20.93 -6.48 35.78
N ILE A 554 -19.82 -6.86 36.40
CA ILE A 554 -19.62 -8.24 36.88
C ILE A 554 -20.66 -8.63 37.91
N ARG A 555 -20.95 -7.76 38.91
CA ARG A 555 -21.90 -8.04 40.00
C ARG A 555 -23.34 -8.20 39.52
N ASN A 556 -23.72 -7.50 38.44
CA ASN A 556 -25.09 -7.50 37.92
C ASN A 556 -25.32 -8.54 36.82
N ALA A 557 -24.30 -9.30 36.44
CA ALA A 557 -24.42 -10.33 35.42
C ALA A 557 -25.29 -11.51 35.87
N ASN A 558 -26.14 -11.98 34.97
CA ASN A 558 -26.95 -13.18 35.19
C ASN A 558 -26.07 -14.43 35.22
N LEU A 559 -25.04 -14.45 34.37
CA LEU A 559 -24.04 -15.50 34.31
C LEU A 559 -22.64 -14.90 34.16
N ILE A 560 -21.72 -15.34 35.02
CA ILE A 560 -20.30 -15.00 34.91
C ILE A 560 -19.57 -16.22 34.41
N LEU A 561 -18.79 -16.06 33.33
CA LEU A 561 -17.89 -17.05 32.78
C LEU A 561 -16.46 -16.67 33.17
N VAL A 562 -15.83 -17.51 33.96
CA VAL A 562 -14.45 -17.30 34.38
C VAL A 562 -13.55 -18.11 33.45
N VAL A 563 -12.82 -17.38 32.59
CA VAL A 563 -11.94 -17.99 31.60
C VAL A 563 -10.50 -17.92 32.09
N ASN A 564 -9.83 -19.07 32.14
CA ASN A 564 -8.42 -19.17 32.45
C ASN A 564 -7.74 -20.20 31.53
N GLU A 565 -6.59 -19.83 30.95
CA GLU A 565 -5.81 -20.67 30.02
C GLU A 565 -6.65 -21.34 28.92
N GLY A 566 -7.64 -20.61 28.42
CA GLY A 566 -8.52 -21.05 27.34
C GLY A 566 -9.64 -21.99 27.76
N ARG A 567 -9.93 -22.16 29.04
CA ARG A 567 -11.04 -22.99 29.55
C ARG A 567 -11.98 -22.16 30.42
N ILE A 568 -13.24 -22.53 30.44
CA ILE A 568 -14.17 -22.03 31.46
C ILE A 568 -13.90 -22.85 32.73
N VAL A 569 -13.26 -22.21 33.71
CA VAL A 569 -12.88 -22.85 34.98
C VAL A 569 -14.01 -22.78 36.00
N GLU A 570 -14.81 -21.71 35.96
CA GLU A 570 -15.98 -21.51 36.83
C GLU A 570 -17.07 -20.79 36.06
N GLN A 571 -18.32 -21.08 36.40
CA GLN A 571 -19.49 -20.36 35.92
C GLN A 571 -20.56 -20.27 37.00
N GLY A 572 -21.30 -19.15 37.02
CA GLY A 572 -22.34 -18.88 38.00
C GLY A 572 -22.61 -17.41 38.20
N THR A 573 -23.40 -17.06 39.22
CA THR A 573 -23.63 -15.67 39.61
C THR A 573 -22.52 -15.15 40.53
N HIS A 574 -22.39 -13.84 40.65
CA HIS A 574 -21.42 -13.23 41.57
C HIS A 574 -21.48 -13.84 42.99
N LYS A 575 -22.69 -14.01 43.53
CA LYS A 575 -22.89 -14.55 44.87
C LYS A 575 -22.39 -16.00 45.00
N THR A 576 -22.79 -16.86 44.06
CA THR A 576 -22.43 -18.29 44.08
C THR A 576 -20.92 -18.51 43.89
N LEU A 577 -20.28 -17.68 43.05
CA LEU A 577 -18.84 -17.77 42.81
C LEU A 577 -18.00 -17.21 43.98
N MET A 578 -18.48 -16.17 44.68
CA MET A 578 -17.83 -15.68 45.88
C MET A 578 -17.93 -16.68 47.04
N GLU A 579 -19.10 -17.34 47.20
CA GLU A 579 -19.30 -18.40 48.23
C GLU A 579 -18.41 -19.61 48.00
N LYS A 580 -18.15 -19.97 46.72
CA LYS A 580 -17.20 -21.05 46.36
C LYS A 580 -15.75 -20.76 46.70
N ASN A 581 -15.41 -19.48 46.92
CA ASN A 581 -14.07 -18.98 47.25
C ASN A 581 -12.96 -19.55 46.32
N GLY A 582 -13.27 -19.73 45.03
CA GLY A 582 -12.42 -20.30 43.99
C GLY A 582 -11.60 -19.26 43.25
N PHE A 583 -11.30 -19.55 41.98
CA PHE A 583 -10.49 -18.68 41.13
C PHE A 583 -11.14 -17.31 40.90
N TYR A 584 -12.48 -17.26 40.73
CA TYR A 584 -13.21 -16.01 40.63
C TYR A 584 -13.03 -15.12 41.86
N ALA A 585 -13.19 -15.67 43.06
CA ALA A 585 -13.05 -14.90 44.30
C ALA A 585 -11.63 -14.35 44.47
N SER A 586 -10.60 -15.12 44.10
CA SER A 586 -9.22 -14.66 44.14
C SER A 586 -8.96 -13.55 43.10
N LEU A 587 -9.45 -13.67 41.88
CA LEU A 587 -9.37 -12.66 40.85
C LEU A 587 -10.08 -11.36 41.25
N TYR A 588 -11.27 -11.50 41.81
CA TYR A 588 -12.08 -10.38 42.29
C TYR A 588 -11.35 -9.58 43.36
N ARG A 589 -10.82 -10.24 44.41
CA ARG A 589 -10.06 -9.59 45.49
C ARG A 589 -8.80 -8.92 44.97
N ALA A 590 -8.07 -9.58 44.07
CA ALA A 590 -6.82 -9.03 43.53
C ALA A 590 -7.04 -7.80 42.63
N GLN A 591 -8.21 -7.64 42.04
CA GLN A 591 -8.50 -6.58 41.09
C GLN A 591 -9.30 -5.42 41.69
N PHE A 592 -10.09 -5.66 42.75
CA PHE A 592 -11.07 -4.72 43.27
C PHE A 592 -11.02 -4.51 44.81
N GLU A 593 -10.30 -5.31 45.55
CA GLU A 593 -9.95 -5.17 46.97
C GLU A 593 -8.44 -4.93 47.15
#